data_5b9333ab6edb4009f659bd01af5fec33
#
_entry.id   5b9333ab6edb4009f659bd01af5fec33
#
_cell.length_a   1.000
_cell.length_b   1.000
_cell.length_c   1.000
_cell.angle_alpha   90.00
_cell.angle_beta   90.00
_cell.angle_gamma   90.00
#
_symmetry.space_group_name_H-M   'P 1'
#
loop_
_entity.id
_entity.type
_entity.pdbx_description
1 polymer ?
#
loop_
_entity_poly.entity_id
_entity_poly.type
_entity_poly.pdbx_seq_one_letter_code
_entity_poly.pdbx_strand_id
1 'polypeptide(L)'
;LTGRTNVGKTWIGEYFATMAWNMGYKILMYSGEMSTAMVGFRFDTLNKHFSNMGLLNGSGTLGKKPDTDGAKYLQEDYEKYITQLQQKSGFIVVTPDDFEGRKPNVDEIKSLAIKHGADMIVIDQLSLMSDKRRADIPRIAYNNISEDLFLMSKELKKPVLLMAQANREAVKNRKKGESPELHDL
;
A
#
# COMPACT_ATOMS: atom_id res chain seq x y z
N LEU A 1 -4.75 -10.34 0.78
CA LEU A 1 -4.10 -10.38 2.09
C LEU A 1 -5.07 -9.87 3.16
N THR A 2 -5.55 -10.78 4.01
CA THR A 2 -6.53 -10.46 5.06
C THR A 2 -5.90 -10.57 6.44
N GLY A 3 -6.27 -9.69 7.37
CA GLY A 3 -5.77 -9.76 8.76
C GLY A 3 -6.33 -8.64 9.64
N ARG A 4 -6.09 -8.76 10.95
CA ARG A 4 -6.48 -7.74 11.94
C ARG A 4 -5.72 -6.43 11.76
N THR A 5 -6.19 -5.37 12.42
CA THR A 5 -5.44 -4.11 12.56
C THR A 5 -4.04 -4.37 13.17
N ASN A 6 -3.05 -3.62 12.75
CA ASN A 6 -1.68 -3.64 13.30
C ASN A 6 -0.91 -4.98 13.19
N VAL A 7 -1.31 -5.88 12.31
CA VAL A 7 -0.56 -7.13 12.05
C VAL A 7 0.46 -7.00 10.91
N GLY A 8 0.70 -5.79 10.42
CA GLY A 8 1.72 -5.53 9.39
C GLY A 8 1.27 -5.77 7.96
N LYS A 9 -0.06 -5.81 7.65
CA LYS A 9 -0.57 -6.01 6.28
C LYS A 9 0.05 -5.04 5.28
N THR A 10 0.03 -3.75 5.59
CA THR A 10 0.59 -2.70 4.75
C THR A 10 2.07 -2.92 4.48
N TRP A 11 2.87 -3.27 5.50
CA TRP A 11 4.28 -3.58 5.34
C TRP A 11 4.51 -4.76 4.38
N ILE A 12 3.69 -5.82 4.50
CA ILE A 12 3.78 -6.98 3.60
C ILE A 12 3.38 -6.58 2.17
N GLY A 13 2.31 -5.80 2.02
CA GLY A 13 1.87 -5.30 0.71
C GLY A 13 2.93 -4.44 0.04
N GLU A 14 3.50 -3.48 0.76
CA GLU A 14 4.60 -2.64 0.27
C GLU A 14 5.87 -3.44 -0.03
N TYR A 15 6.17 -4.47 0.78
CA TYR A 15 7.30 -5.37 0.50
C TYR A 15 7.14 -6.06 -0.85
N PHE A 16 5.98 -6.66 -1.15
CA PHE A 16 5.74 -7.27 -2.46
C PHE A 16 5.81 -6.25 -3.59
N ALA A 17 5.24 -5.06 -3.40
CA ALA A 17 5.32 -3.96 -4.36
C ALA A 17 6.76 -3.54 -4.63
N THR A 18 7.56 -3.36 -3.57
CA THR A 18 8.98 -2.97 -3.67
C THR A 18 9.82 -4.06 -4.36
N MET A 19 9.56 -5.34 -4.04
CA MET A 19 10.25 -6.45 -4.71
C MET A 19 9.92 -6.53 -6.20
N ALA A 20 8.65 -6.40 -6.57
CA ALA A 20 8.23 -6.37 -7.96
C ALA A 20 8.85 -5.16 -8.71
N TRP A 21 8.89 -3.99 -8.08
CA TRP A 21 9.55 -2.82 -8.65
C TRP A 21 11.06 -3.02 -8.84
N ASN A 22 11.75 -3.64 -7.89
CA ASN A 22 13.16 -3.99 -8.02
C ASN A 22 13.44 -4.96 -9.18
N MET A 23 12.45 -5.78 -9.55
CA MET A 23 12.49 -6.66 -10.73
C MET A 23 12.19 -5.91 -12.04
N GLY A 24 11.92 -4.61 -12.01
CA GLY A 24 11.67 -3.77 -13.18
C GLY A 24 10.19 -3.59 -13.53
N TYR A 25 9.25 -4.09 -12.72
CA TYR A 25 7.82 -3.90 -12.94
C TYR A 25 7.35 -2.54 -12.46
N LYS A 26 6.37 -1.96 -13.16
CA LYS A 26 5.71 -0.71 -12.77
C LYS A 26 4.57 -1.01 -11.79
N ILE A 27 4.57 -0.30 -10.67
CA ILE A 27 3.61 -0.48 -9.58
C ILE A 27 2.69 0.73 -9.50
N LEU A 28 1.38 0.47 -9.41
CA LEU A 28 0.40 1.45 -8.94
C LEU A 28 -0.09 1.01 -7.56
N MET A 29 0.16 1.81 -6.53
CA MET A 29 -0.30 1.55 -5.17
C MET A 29 -1.31 2.61 -4.75
N TYR A 30 -2.54 2.20 -4.47
CA TYR A 30 -3.51 3.03 -3.76
C TYR A 30 -3.34 2.84 -2.26
N SER A 31 -3.07 3.92 -1.55
CA SER A 31 -2.99 3.98 -0.09
C SER A 31 -4.11 4.86 0.45
N GLY A 32 -5.11 4.25 1.08
CA GLY A 32 -6.25 4.96 1.64
C GLY A 32 -6.02 5.50 3.07
N GLU A 33 -5.01 4.98 3.78
CA GLU A 33 -4.73 5.36 5.17
C GLU A 33 -3.50 6.26 5.32
N MET A 34 -2.53 6.13 4.43
CA MET A 34 -1.24 6.82 4.55
C MET A 34 -1.03 7.83 3.45
N SER A 35 -0.36 8.93 3.79
CA SER A 35 0.11 9.90 2.81
C SER A 35 1.20 9.30 1.91
N THR A 36 1.37 9.90 0.73
CA THR A 36 2.43 9.53 -0.22
C THR A 36 3.82 9.56 0.43
N ALA A 37 4.10 10.53 1.30
CA ALA A 37 5.37 10.62 2.03
C ALA A 37 5.60 9.42 2.96
N MET A 38 4.56 8.99 3.70
CA MET A 38 4.67 7.84 4.61
C MET A 38 4.90 6.53 3.85
N VAL A 39 4.23 6.33 2.71
CA VAL A 39 4.49 5.18 1.83
C VAL A 39 5.91 5.26 1.28
N GLY A 40 6.37 6.45 0.85
CA GLY A 40 7.74 6.66 0.37
C GLY A 40 8.80 6.28 1.41
N PHE A 41 8.66 6.70 2.67
CA PHE A 41 9.60 6.34 3.73
C PHE A 41 9.64 4.84 4.02
N ARG A 42 8.50 4.15 3.93
CA ARG A 42 8.47 2.69 4.07
C ARG A 42 9.11 2.00 2.88
N PHE A 43 8.83 2.47 1.67
CA PHE A 43 9.50 2.01 0.46
C PHE A 43 11.02 2.14 0.58
N ASP A 44 11.53 3.29 1.03
CA ASP A 44 12.95 3.55 1.21
C ASP A 44 13.56 2.61 2.27
N THR A 45 12.82 2.35 3.35
CA THR A 45 13.19 1.38 4.37
C THR A 45 13.31 -0.04 3.79
N LEU A 46 12.32 -0.46 3.00
CA LEU A 46 12.28 -1.79 2.38
C LEU A 46 13.34 -1.95 1.28
N ASN A 47 13.60 -0.89 0.54
CA ASN A 47 14.49 -0.91 -0.61
C ASN A 47 15.98 -0.75 -0.24
N LYS A 48 16.31 0.07 0.75
CA LYS A 48 17.68 0.43 1.12
C LYS A 48 17.99 0.35 2.61
N HIS A 49 17.07 -0.20 3.39
CA HIS A 49 17.23 -0.42 4.83
C HIS A 49 17.49 0.87 5.66
N PHE A 50 17.01 2.01 5.17
CA PHE A 50 16.96 3.21 6.00
C PHE A 50 16.03 3.00 7.21
N SER A 51 16.36 3.62 8.34
CA SER A 51 15.48 3.59 9.50
C SER A 51 14.18 4.33 9.21
N ASN A 52 13.04 3.66 9.21
CA ASN A 52 11.73 4.30 9.02
C ASN A 52 11.47 5.39 10.07
N MET A 53 11.80 5.12 11.34
CA MET A 53 11.71 6.13 12.40
C MET A 53 12.69 7.29 12.20
N GLY A 54 13.88 7.01 11.70
CA GLY A 54 14.86 8.02 11.34
C GLY A 54 14.37 8.95 10.24
N LEU A 55 13.76 8.40 9.18
CA LEU A 55 13.17 9.18 8.10
C LEU A 55 11.97 10.02 8.58
N LEU A 56 11.07 9.44 9.38
CA LEU A 56 9.90 10.14 9.92
C LEU A 56 10.27 11.30 10.85
N ASN A 57 11.32 11.15 11.65
CA ASN A 57 11.74 12.14 12.65
C ASN A 57 12.87 13.05 12.16
N GLY A 58 13.39 12.83 10.95
CA GLY A 58 14.56 13.54 10.45
C GLY A 58 15.82 13.29 11.29
N SER A 59 15.87 12.16 12.01
CA SER A 59 16.96 11.84 12.94
C SER A 59 17.39 10.38 12.84
N GLY A 60 18.68 10.15 12.91
CA GLY A 60 19.19 8.84 13.26
C GLY A 60 19.68 7.99 12.10
N THR A 61 20.81 7.37 12.37
CA THR A 61 21.43 6.32 11.56
C THR A 61 20.78 4.95 11.83
N LEU A 62 20.90 4.07 10.90
CA LEU A 62 20.56 2.63 11.00
C LEU A 62 21.06 2.05 12.35
N GLY A 63 20.15 1.91 13.32
CA GLY A 63 20.38 1.17 14.55
C GLY A 63 21.38 1.74 15.54
N LYS A 64 21.95 2.93 15.32
CA LYS A 64 22.84 3.62 16.29
C LYS A 64 22.13 4.77 16.96
N LYS A 65 22.54 5.13 18.20
CA LYS A 65 22.05 6.32 18.88
C LYS A 65 22.36 7.55 18.02
N PRO A 66 21.40 8.48 17.84
CA PRO A 66 21.64 9.71 17.10
C PRO A 66 22.71 10.54 17.84
N ASP A 67 23.85 10.65 17.22
CA ASP A 67 24.78 11.75 17.49
C ASP A 67 24.66 12.75 16.33
N THR A 68 25.21 13.94 16.50
CA THR A 68 25.13 14.99 15.48
C THR A 68 25.79 14.58 14.17
N ASP A 69 26.81 13.72 14.20
CA ASP A 69 27.50 13.24 13.02
C ASP A 69 26.71 12.13 12.31
N GLY A 70 26.00 11.27 13.10
CA GLY A 70 25.14 10.25 12.56
C GLY A 70 23.97 10.77 11.74
N ALA A 71 23.35 11.88 12.18
CA ALA A 71 22.27 12.53 11.43
C ALA A 71 22.76 13.10 10.09
N LYS A 72 23.96 13.67 10.05
CA LYS A 72 24.58 14.19 8.82
C LYS A 72 24.85 13.09 7.80
N TYR A 73 25.41 11.97 8.24
CA TYR A 73 25.67 10.82 7.36
C TYR A 73 24.37 10.25 6.77
N LEU A 74 23.30 10.13 7.56
CA LEU A 74 22.01 9.65 7.06
C LEU A 74 21.47 10.60 5.99
N GLN A 75 21.54 11.91 6.20
CA GLN A 75 21.06 12.88 5.22
C GLN A 75 21.83 12.79 3.90
N GLU A 76 23.15 12.77 3.93
CA GLU A 76 23.98 12.68 2.72
C GLU A 76 23.74 11.37 1.94
N ASP A 77 23.62 10.25 2.64
CA ASP A 77 23.35 8.96 2.03
C ASP A 77 21.93 8.89 1.47
N TYR A 78 20.97 9.49 2.15
CA TYR A 78 19.60 9.57 1.68
C TYR A 78 19.48 10.46 0.44
N GLU A 79 20.12 11.62 0.43
CA GLU A 79 20.14 12.53 -0.74
C GLU A 79 20.77 11.83 -1.98
N LYS A 80 21.87 11.11 -1.81
CA LYS A 80 22.47 10.29 -2.88
C LYS A 80 21.50 9.23 -3.38
N TYR A 81 20.86 8.54 -2.46
CA TYR A 81 19.87 7.52 -2.81
C TYR A 81 18.68 8.10 -3.57
N ILE A 82 18.10 9.21 -3.12
CA ILE A 82 16.97 9.88 -3.80
C ILE A 82 17.40 10.34 -5.20
N THR A 83 18.61 10.88 -5.37
CA THR A 83 19.14 11.27 -6.68
C THR A 83 19.22 10.07 -7.64
N GLN A 84 19.64 8.91 -7.15
CA GLN A 84 19.64 7.67 -7.94
C GLN A 84 18.23 7.16 -8.25
N LEU A 85 17.31 7.29 -7.27
CA LEU A 85 15.93 6.85 -7.41
C LEU A 85 15.18 7.65 -8.47
N GLN A 86 15.45 8.96 -8.59
CA GLN A 86 14.84 9.83 -9.60
C GLN A 86 15.12 9.37 -11.04
N GLN A 87 16.16 8.60 -11.26
CA GLN A 87 16.48 8.01 -12.57
C GLN A 87 15.65 6.77 -12.89
N LYS A 88 14.94 6.22 -11.90
CA LYS A 88 14.07 5.07 -12.04
C LYS A 88 12.61 5.52 -11.89
N SER A 89 11.78 5.15 -12.83
CA SER A 89 10.34 5.39 -12.77
C SER A 89 9.58 4.12 -12.43
N GLY A 90 8.30 4.26 -12.11
CA GLY A 90 7.38 3.13 -12.09
C GLY A 90 6.90 2.67 -10.73
N PHE A 91 7.17 3.41 -9.63
CA PHE A 91 6.44 3.22 -8.37
C PHE A 91 5.55 4.46 -8.15
N ILE A 92 4.25 4.29 -8.41
CA ILE A 92 3.25 5.34 -8.35
C ILE A 92 2.37 5.10 -7.13
N VAL A 93 2.32 6.07 -6.23
CA VAL A 93 1.44 6.07 -5.07
C VAL A 93 0.29 7.05 -5.34
N VAL A 94 -0.92 6.60 -5.14
CA VAL A 94 -2.13 7.42 -5.18
C VAL A 94 -2.87 7.32 -3.86
N THR A 95 -3.43 8.43 -3.41
CA THR A 95 -4.08 8.60 -2.13
C THR A 95 -5.47 9.23 -2.33
N PRO A 96 -6.31 9.35 -1.32
CA PRO A 96 -7.55 10.09 -1.44
C PRO A 96 -7.39 11.52 -1.96
N ASP A 97 -6.23 12.16 -1.73
CA ASP A 97 -5.96 13.53 -2.20
C ASP A 97 -5.97 13.61 -3.74
N ASP A 98 -5.58 12.54 -4.43
CA ASP A 98 -5.64 12.44 -5.89
C ASP A 98 -7.09 12.32 -6.42
N PHE A 99 -8.05 12.16 -5.51
CA PHE A 99 -9.48 12.02 -5.78
C PHE A 99 -10.31 13.05 -5.00
N GLU A 100 -9.79 14.27 -4.79
CA GLU A 100 -10.48 15.35 -4.08
C GLU A 100 -10.90 14.97 -2.63
N GLY A 101 -10.10 14.16 -1.95
CA GLY A 101 -10.36 13.68 -0.59
C GLY A 101 -11.38 12.53 -0.48
N ARG A 102 -11.88 12.02 -1.59
CA ARG A 102 -12.87 10.92 -1.61
C ARG A 102 -12.25 9.55 -1.84
N LYS A 103 -13.00 8.52 -1.54
CA LYS A 103 -12.64 7.14 -1.86
C LYS A 103 -12.79 6.90 -3.37
N PRO A 104 -11.78 6.39 -4.08
CA PRO A 104 -11.92 6.02 -5.48
C PRO A 104 -12.75 4.75 -5.65
N ASN A 105 -13.39 4.62 -6.81
CA ASN A 105 -13.94 3.35 -7.27
C ASN A 105 -12.92 2.59 -8.13
N VAL A 106 -13.26 1.36 -8.52
CA VAL A 106 -12.37 0.48 -9.28
C VAL A 106 -12.07 1.02 -10.68
N ASP A 107 -13.02 1.69 -11.33
CA ASP A 107 -12.82 2.22 -12.69
C ASP A 107 -11.81 3.38 -12.70
N GLU A 108 -11.76 4.18 -11.62
CA GLU A 108 -10.77 5.24 -11.46
C GLU A 108 -9.36 4.68 -11.25
N ILE A 109 -9.23 3.66 -10.41
CA ILE A 109 -7.95 2.95 -10.22
C ILE A 109 -7.50 2.31 -11.54
N LYS A 110 -8.42 1.67 -12.28
CA LYS A 110 -8.16 1.09 -13.60
C LYS A 110 -7.63 2.13 -14.59
N SER A 111 -8.27 3.29 -14.63
CA SER A 111 -7.86 4.39 -15.51
C SER A 111 -6.43 4.86 -15.22
N LEU A 112 -6.07 4.97 -13.93
CA LEU A 112 -4.71 5.33 -13.53
C LEU A 112 -3.71 4.19 -13.85
N ALA A 113 -4.09 2.93 -13.65
CA ALA A 113 -3.24 1.79 -14.00
C ALA A 113 -2.91 1.75 -15.49
N ILE A 114 -3.88 2.03 -16.34
CA ILE A 114 -3.69 2.13 -17.80
C ILE A 114 -2.82 3.33 -18.15
N LYS A 115 -3.15 4.52 -17.60
CA LYS A 115 -2.42 5.77 -17.85
C LYS A 115 -0.92 5.64 -17.54
N HIS A 116 -0.58 4.99 -16.45
CA HIS A 116 0.80 4.83 -16.01
C HIS A 116 1.47 3.54 -16.52
N GLY A 117 0.72 2.68 -17.21
CA GLY A 117 1.22 1.38 -17.68
C GLY A 117 1.65 0.46 -16.56
N ALA A 118 0.89 0.43 -15.45
CA ALA A 118 1.20 -0.39 -14.29
C ALA A 118 1.20 -1.89 -14.65
N ASP A 119 2.17 -2.63 -14.10
CA ASP A 119 2.30 -4.08 -14.24
C ASP A 119 1.71 -4.82 -13.04
N MET A 120 1.60 -4.16 -11.90
CA MET A 120 0.98 -4.66 -10.68
C MET A 120 0.21 -3.53 -10.00
N ILE A 121 -0.94 -3.86 -9.43
CA ILE A 121 -1.79 -2.92 -8.71
C ILE A 121 -1.88 -3.39 -7.26
N VAL A 122 -1.70 -2.46 -6.31
CA VAL A 122 -1.80 -2.72 -4.87
C VAL A 122 -2.87 -1.82 -4.29
N ILE A 123 -3.80 -2.40 -3.52
CA ILE A 123 -4.92 -1.69 -2.88
C ILE A 123 -4.82 -1.84 -1.36
N ASP A 124 -4.52 -0.75 -0.68
CA ASP A 124 -4.47 -0.65 0.78
C ASP A 124 -5.40 0.45 1.28
N GLN A 125 -6.65 0.13 1.63
CA GLN A 125 -7.30 -1.19 1.77
C GLN A 125 -8.70 -1.17 1.14
N LEU A 126 -9.33 -2.36 1.05
CA LEU A 126 -10.67 -2.56 0.49
C LEU A 126 -11.73 -1.60 1.05
N SER A 127 -11.78 -1.43 2.38
CA SER A 127 -12.77 -0.57 3.07
C SER A 127 -12.62 0.92 2.76
N LEU A 128 -11.54 1.33 2.13
CA LEU A 128 -11.25 2.70 1.72
C LEU A 128 -11.48 2.93 0.23
N MET A 129 -12.12 1.97 -0.44
CA MET A 129 -12.66 2.15 -1.79
C MET A 129 -14.16 2.42 -1.76
N SER A 130 -14.70 2.97 -2.84
CA SER A 130 -16.14 3.20 -3.02
C SER A 130 -16.75 2.18 -3.97
N ASP A 131 -17.95 1.67 -3.61
CA ASP A 131 -18.77 0.84 -4.50
C ASP A 131 -19.53 1.75 -5.50
N LYS A 132 -19.30 1.55 -6.80
CA LYS A 132 -20.02 2.30 -7.85
C LYS A 132 -21.50 2.00 -7.91
N ARG A 133 -21.92 0.83 -7.41
CA ARG A 133 -23.34 0.41 -7.31
C ARG A 133 -24.04 1.03 -6.10
N ARG A 134 -23.29 1.69 -5.19
CA ARG A 134 -23.78 2.38 -3.99
C ARG A 134 -24.66 1.51 -3.10
N ALA A 135 -24.23 0.27 -2.84
CA ALA A 135 -24.95 -0.60 -1.94
C ALA A 135 -24.94 -0.04 -0.50
N ASP A 136 -26.12 -0.01 0.13
CA ASP A 136 -26.30 0.51 1.49
C ASP A 136 -25.66 -0.38 2.55
N ILE A 137 -25.54 -1.69 2.26
CA ILE A 137 -24.98 -2.69 3.18
C ILE A 137 -23.48 -2.83 2.90
N PRO A 138 -22.60 -2.52 3.89
CA PRO A 138 -21.13 -2.56 3.69
C PRO A 138 -20.63 -3.88 3.14
N ARG A 139 -21.17 -5.02 3.59
CA ARG A 139 -20.79 -6.35 3.10
C ARG A 139 -21.07 -6.51 1.60
N ILE A 140 -22.20 -5.99 1.12
CA ILE A 140 -22.54 -6.03 -0.31
C ILE A 140 -21.60 -5.13 -1.09
N ALA A 141 -21.31 -3.92 -0.56
CA ALA A 141 -20.37 -3.00 -1.18
C ALA A 141 -18.97 -3.63 -1.32
N TYR A 142 -18.46 -4.32 -0.29
CA TYR A 142 -17.15 -4.98 -0.35
C TYR A 142 -17.12 -6.14 -1.34
N ASN A 143 -18.21 -6.92 -1.44
CA ASN A 143 -18.32 -7.97 -2.44
C ASN A 143 -18.30 -7.37 -3.86
N ASN A 144 -19.05 -6.30 -4.09
CA ASN A 144 -19.08 -5.60 -5.38
C ASN A 144 -17.69 -5.08 -5.77
N ILE A 145 -16.99 -4.43 -4.86
CA ILE A 145 -15.63 -3.91 -5.10
C ILE A 145 -14.67 -5.05 -5.39
N SER A 146 -14.74 -6.15 -4.63
CA SER A 146 -13.87 -7.32 -4.82
C SER A 146 -14.11 -7.97 -6.19
N GLU A 147 -15.36 -8.10 -6.61
CA GLU A 147 -15.74 -8.59 -7.94
C GLU A 147 -15.19 -7.68 -9.04
N ASP A 148 -15.39 -6.35 -8.92
CA ASP A 148 -14.90 -5.38 -9.89
C ASP A 148 -13.37 -5.39 -9.99
N LEU A 149 -12.64 -5.52 -8.87
CA LEU A 149 -11.18 -5.69 -8.85
C LEU A 149 -10.73 -6.98 -9.54
N PHE A 150 -11.46 -8.08 -9.32
CA PHE A 150 -11.18 -9.34 -10.01
C PHE A 150 -11.38 -9.20 -11.53
N LEU A 151 -12.50 -8.61 -11.96
CA LEU A 151 -12.78 -8.37 -13.38
C LEU A 151 -11.72 -7.44 -13.99
N MET A 152 -11.34 -6.37 -13.32
CA MET A 152 -10.25 -5.47 -13.72
C MET A 152 -8.93 -6.25 -13.92
N SER A 153 -8.58 -7.12 -12.97
CA SER A 153 -7.34 -7.92 -13.06
C SER A 153 -7.32 -8.83 -14.28
N LYS A 154 -8.46 -9.41 -14.62
CA LYS A 154 -8.62 -10.27 -15.81
C LYS A 154 -8.54 -9.48 -17.11
N GLU A 155 -9.20 -8.33 -17.16
CA GLU A 155 -9.21 -7.47 -18.33
C GLU A 155 -7.84 -6.88 -18.63
N LEU A 156 -7.16 -6.35 -17.61
CA LEU A 156 -5.82 -5.79 -17.74
C LEU A 156 -4.74 -6.88 -17.87
N LYS A 157 -5.05 -8.12 -17.51
CA LYS A 157 -4.08 -9.24 -17.36
C LYS A 157 -2.93 -8.85 -16.42
N LYS A 158 -3.24 -8.17 -15.35
CA LYS A 158 -2.28 -7.68 -14.34
C LYS A 158 -2.69 -8.17 -12.95
N PRO A 159 -1.72 -8.56 -12.10
CA PRO A 159 -2.01 -8.94 -10.72
C PRO A 159 -2.52 -7.76 -9.91
N VAL A 160 -3.51 -8.02 -9.06
CA VAL A 160 -4.01 -7.07 -8.06
C VAL A 160 -3.78 -7.66 -6.68
N LEU A 161 -2.99 -6.98 -5.85
CA LEU A 161 -2.82 -7.31 -4.45
C LEU A 161 -3.77 -6.47 -3.62
N LEU A 162 -4.79 -7.11 -3.08
CA LEU A 162 -5.80 -6.47 -2.24
C LEU A 162 -5.52 -6.75 -0.76
N MET A 163 -5.49 -5.69 0.04
CA MET A 163 -5.46 -5.78 1.50
C MET A 163 -6.85 -5.52 2.07
N ALA A 164 -7.28 -6.40 2.97
CA ALA A 164 -8.57 -6.30 3.63
C ALA A 164 -8.43 -6.48 5.15
N GLN A 165 -9.24 -5.75 5.89
CA GLN A 165 -9.26 -5.84 7.34
C GLN A 165 -10.38 -6.78 7.78
N ALA A 166 -10.05 -7.78 8.60
CA ALA A 166 -11.03 -8.68 9.17
C ALA A 166 -11.92 -7.96 10.19
N ASN A 167 -13.22 -8.25 10.18
CA ASN A 167 -14.19 -7.68 11.11
C ASN A 167 -13.88 -8.16 12.54
N ARG A 168 -13.85 -7.23 13.50
CA ARG A 168 -13.56 -7.52 14.91
C ARG A 168 -14.61 -8.43 15.57
N GLU A 169 -15.87 -8.36 15.17
CA GLU A 169 -16.95 -9.14 15.75
C GLU A 169 -16.93 -10.59 15.27
N ALA A 170 -16.69 -10.82 13.98
CA ALA A 170 -16.55 -12.16 13.44
C ALA A 170 -15.38 -12.93 14.08
N VAL A 171 -14.30 -12.20 14.41
CA VAL A 171 -13.11 -12.80 15.04
C VAL A 171 -13.29 -13.09 16.54
N LYS A 172 -14.16 -12.35 17.27
CA LYS A 172 -14.43 -12.60 18.69
C LYS A 172 -15.17 -13.92 18.94
N ASN A 173 -15.97 -14.36 17.99
CA ASN A 173 -16.80 -15.57 18.10
C ASN A 173 -16.07 -16.85 17.71
N ARG A 174 -14.79 -16.77 17.30
CA ARG A 174 -13.97 -17.93 16.94
C ARG A 174 -13.11 -18.41 18.08
N LYS A 175 -12.85 -19.71 18.10
CA LYS A 175 -11.90 -20.32 19.05
C LYS A 175 -10.49 -19.78 18.81
N LYS A 176 -9.71 -19.66 19.89
CA LYS A 176 -8.30 -19.21 19.81
C LYS A 176 -7.51 -20.12 18.86
N GLY A 177 -6.97 -19.57 17.76
CA GLY A 177 -6.13 -20.32 16.82
C GLY A 177 -6.71 -20.51 15.41
N GLU A 178 -7.96 -20.17 15.15
CA GLU A 178 -8.55 -20.25 13.81
C GLU A 178 -8.18 -19.01 12.97
N SER A 179 -7.80 -19.25 11.71
CA SER A 179 -7.50 -18.16 10.75
C SER A 179 -8.78 -17.47 10.29
N PRO A 180 -8.73 -16.15 9.99
CA PRO A 180 -9.86 -15.44 9.38
C PRO A 180 -10.25 -16.07 8.04
N GLU A 181 -11.54 -16.20 7.78
CA GLU A 181 -12.07 -16.65 6.51
C GLU A 181 -12.70 -15.47 5.72
N LEU A 182 -13.02 -15.71 4.43
CA LEU A 182 -13.57 -14.68 3.54
C LEU A 182 -14.89 -14.07 4.06
N HIS A 183 -15.67 -14.80 4.84
CA HIS A 183 -16.92 -14.29 5.42
C HIS A 183 -16.72 -13.39 6.67
N ASP A 184 -15.48 -13.22 7.13
CA ASP A 184 -15.11 -12.33 8.23
C ASP A 184 -14.79 -10.89 7.76
N LEU A 185 -14.92 -10.61 6.46
CA LEU A 185 -14.65 -9.30 5.84
C LEU A 185 -15.82 -8.30 5.97
#